data_0f577e01d795410ac6476d156ce8343a
#
_entry.id   0f577e01d795410ac6476d156ce8343a
#
_cell.length_a   1.000
_cell.length_b   1.000
_cell.length_c   1.000
_cell.angle_alpha   90.00
_cell.angle_beta   90.00
_cell.angle_gamma   90.00
#
_symmetry.space_group_name_H-M   'P 1'
#
loop_
_entity.id
_entity.type
_entity.pdbx_description
1 polymer ?
#
loop_
_entity_poly.entity_id
_entity_poly.type
_entity_poly.pdbx_seq_one_letter_code
_entity_poly.pdbx_strand_id
1 'polypeptide(L)'
;MKRHLNILGRLQGAGALPFADEFLPLAERATYEALEALSPTRCAGCERAGALICQDCLTSLVLIDPRHSCTRCGAPFGDLLCTECSVEGTSSAMAEALDRCLTCAVYAHPLPRIIKAYKDAGERRLAPYLAELLYDTALHAQVAAPDRYGSVLSGADAVVFVPATAAAFRRRGFDHMEAIARSFCDLSGVSLLDALVKYGHGDQRELGRDERREHARGMNETVEDVRGCRLLLIDDVITTGATMAAAAAELKRAGAAAVDGLAVARVW
;
A
#
# COMPACT_ATOMS: atom_id res chain seq x y z
N MET A 1 -9.89 -4.47 23.01
CA MET A 1 -8.56 -3.94 23.34
C MET A 1 -7.58 -5.11 23.32
N LYS A 2 -6.45 -5.04 22.56
CA LYS A 2 -5.39 -6.04 22.31
C LYS A 2 -5.76 -7.17 21.35
N ARG A 3 -5.67 -6.88 20.03
CA ARG A 3 -5.37 -7.85 18.98
C ARG A 3 -4.47 -7.20 17.94
N HIS A 4 -3.28 -6.79 18.35
CA HIS A 4 -2.24 -6.44 17.41
C HIS A 4 -1.52 -7.74 17.01
N LEU A 5 -1.91 -8.27 15.89
CA LEU A 5 -1.27 -9.43 15.27
C LEU A 5 -0.08 -8.90 14.46
N ASN A 6 1.04 -8.74 15.16
CA ASN A 6 2.30 -8.27 14.60
C ASN A 6 2.85 -9.29 13.59
N ILE A 7 2.74 -9.02 12.29
CA ILE A 7 3.35 -9.86 11.22
C ILE A 7 4.85 -10.01 11.49
N LEU A 8 5.54 -8.93 11.88
CA LEU A 8 6.97 -8.97 12.20
C LEU A 8 7.24 -9.85 13.43
N GLY A 9 6.37 -9.83 14.44
CA GLY A 9 6.46 -10.74 15.59
C GLY A 9 6.11 -12.18 15.22
N ARG A 10 5.28 -12.42 14.21
CA ARG A 10 5.00 -13.76 13.67
C ARG A 10 6.10 -14.29 12.78
N LEU A 11 6.86 -13.44 12.11
CA LEU A 11 8.07 -13.83 11.40
C LEU A 11 9.13 -14.39 12.35
N GLN A 12 9.04 -14.04 13.66
CA GLN A 12 9.94 -14.50 14.71
C GLN A 12 9.39 -15.66 15.57
N GLY A 13 8.10 -15.98 15.46
CA GLY A 13 7.45 -17.02 16.27
C GLY A 13 6.34 -17.75 15.50
N ALA A 14 6.47 -19.05 15.35
CA ALA A 14 5.54 -19.93 14.65
C ALA A 14 4.08 -19.77 15.12
N GLY A 15 3.20 -19.40 14.20
CA GLY A 15 1.76 -19.40 14.41
C GLY A 15 1.00 -19.02 13.16
N ALA A 16 0.33 -20.00 12.53
CA ALA A 16 -0.64 -19.75 11.47
C ALA A 16 -1.74 -18.80 11.93
N LEU A 17 -2.17 -17.90 11.04
CA LEU A 17 -3.30 -17.01 11.29
C LEU A 17 -4.63 -17.78 11.28
N PRO A 18 -5.39 -17.87 12.39
CA PRO A 18 -6.78 -18.28 12.36
C PRO A 18 -7.66 -17.06 12.10
N PHE A 19 -7.94 -16.73 10.85
CA PHE A 19 -8.82 -15.59 10.55
C PHE A 19 -10.28 -15.97 10.29
N ALA A 20 -10.64 -17.25 10.29
CA ALA A 20 -12.02 -17.67 10.02
C ALA A 20 -12.66 -18.58 11.09
N ASP A 21 -11.88 -19.30 11.88
CA ASP A 21 -12.43 -20.46 12.57
C ASP A 21 -13.14 -20.20 13.90
N GLU A 22 -12.93 -19.06 14.53
CA GLU A 22 -13.42 -18.85 15.93
C GLU A 22 -14.83 -18.23 16.03
N PHE A 23 -15.38 -17.71 14.92
CA PHE A 23 -16.64 -16.95 14.96
C PHE A 23 -17.75 -17.40 14.00
N LEU A 24 -17.53 -18.48 13.22
CA LEU A 24 -18.56 -19.00 12.34
C LEU A 24 -19.52 -19.96 13.07
N PRO A 25 -20.84 -19.89 12.81
CA PRO A 25 -21.79 -20.89 13.26
C PRO A 25 -21.40 -22.29 12.78
N LEU A 26 -21.68 -23.32 13.59
CA LEU A 26 -21.31 -24.73 13.30
C LEU A 26 -21.70 -25.22 11.89
N ALA A 27 -22.85 -24.78 11.37
CA ALA A 27 -23.30 -25.13 10.02
C ALA A 27 -22.45 -24.46 8.90
N GLU A 28 -22.02 -23.24 9.11
CA GLU A 28 -21.13 -22.51 8.15
C GLU A 28 -19.73 -23.09 8.18
N ARG A 29 -19.26 -23.53 9.34
CA ARG A 29 -17.98 -24.19 9.53
C ARG A 29 -17.90 -25.53 8.78
N ALA A 30 -18.91 -26.37 8.88
CA ALA A 30 -19.00 -27.64 8.15
C ALA A 30 -19.04 -27.42 6.63
N THR A 31 -19.72 -26.36 6.16
CA THR A 31 -19.80 -26.01 4.76
C THR A 31 -18.42 -25.50 4.27
N TYR A 32 -17.72 -24.69 5.06
CA TYR A 32 -16.37 -24.21 4.77
C TYR A 32 -15.37 -25.37 4.68
N GLU A 33 -15.38 -26.29 5.66
CA GLU A 33 -14.51 -27.48 5.66
C GLU A 33 -14.77 -28.39 4.44
N ALA A 34 -16.02 -28.56 4.03
CA ALA A 34 -16.35 -29.31 2.82
C ALA A 34 -15.88 -28.62 1.54
N LEU A 35 -16.01 -27.30 1.45
CA LEU A 35 -15.49 -26.51 0.32
C LEU A 35 -13.97 -26.54 0.27
N GLU A 36 -13.28 -26.41 1.39
CA GLU A 36 -11.82 -26.52 1.49
C GLU A 36 -11.32 -27.93 1.11
N ALA A 37 -12.08 -28.98 1.42
CA ALA A 37 -11.75 -30.35 1.00
C ALA A 37 -11.87 -30.54 -0.52
N LEU A 38 -12.82 -29.87 -1.17
CA LEU A 38 -13.06 -29.97 -2.62
C LEU A 38 -12.17 -29.00 -3.43
N SER A 39 -11.92 -27.82 -2.87
CA SER A 39 -11.12 -26.77 -3.53
C SER A 39 -10.28 -26.03 -2.48
N PRO A 40 -9.15 -26.62 -2.08
CA PRO A 40 -8.34 -26.06 -0.99
C PRO A 40 -7.79 -24.69 -1.35
N THR A 41 -7.86 -23.77 -0.39
CA THR A 41 -7.19 -22.47 -0.49
C THR A 41 -5.71 -22.67 -0.79
N ARG A 42 -5.22 -21.99 -1.82
CA ARG A 42 -3.83 -22.07 -2.25
C ARG A 42 -3.08 -20.79 -1.92
N CYS A 43 -1.84 -20.96 -1.48
CA CYS A 43 -0.97 -19.84 -1.18
C CYS A 43 -0.72 -18.98 -2.43
N ALA A 44 -1.04 -17.69 -2.36
CA ALA A 44 -0.85 -16.74 -3.45
C ALA A 44 0.65 -16.57 -3.85
N GLY A 45 1.57 -16.92 -2.96
CA GLY A 45 3.02 -16.88 -3.23
C GLY A 45 3.57 -18.13 -3.92
N CYS A 46 3.22 -19.35 -3.42
CA CYS A 46 3.83 -20.62 -3.87
C CYS A 46 2.82 -21.68 -4.31
N GLU A 47 1.50 -21.40 -4.30
CA GLU A 47 0.42 -22.31 -4.69
C GLU A 47 0.24 -23.56 -3.79
N ARG A 48 1.00 -23.69 -2.70
CA ARG A 48 0.81 -24.76 -1.73
C ARG A 48 -0.58 -24.63 -1.08
N ALA A 49 -1.29 -25.75 -0.93
CA ALA A 49 -2.59 -25.77 -0.27
C ALA A 49 -2.48 -25.52 1.25
N GLY A 50 -3.55 -25.00 1.86
CA GLY A 50 -3.72 -24.88 3.30
C GLY A 50 -3.71 -23.46 3.87
N ALA A 51 -3.29 -22.44 3.11
CA ALA A 51 -3.33 -21.05 3.56
C ALA A 51 -3.32 -20.08 2.39
N LEU A 52 -3.93 -18.90 2.56
CA LEU A 52 -3.93 -17.85 1.54
C LEU A 52 -2.53 -17.24 1.32
N ILE A 53 -1.75 -17.12 2.39
CA ILE A 53 -0.31 -16.88 2.38
C ILE A 53 0.31 -17.84 3.40
N CYS A 54 1.13 -18.80 2.97
CA CYS A 54 1.75 -19.74 3.88
C CYS A 54 2.92 -19.12 4.64
N GLN A 55 3.28 -19.72 5.76
CA GLN A 55 4.36 -19.24 6.64
C GLN A 55 5.70 -19.11 5.90
N ASP A 56 6.03 -20.07 5.03
CA ASP A 56 7.29 -20.02 4.25
C ASP A 56 7.34 -18.77 3.35
N CYS A 57 6.21 -18.41 2.71
CA CYS A 57 6.12 -17.20 1.91
C CYS A 57 6.18 -15.93 2.74
N LEU A 58 5.55 -15.91 3.92
CA LEU A 58 5.64 -14.75 4.84
C LEU A 58 7.09 -14.54 5.32
N THR A 59 7.76 -15.61 5.74
CA THR A 59 9.14 -15.53 6.26
C THR A 59 10.18 -15.26 5.16
N SER A 60 9.86 -15.52 3.89
CA SER A 60 10.74 -15.23 2.75
C SER A 60 10.57 -13.82 2.18
N LEU A 61 9.68 -13.00 2.73
CA LEU A 61 9.59 -11.58 2.34
C LEU A 61 10.90 -10.86 2.69
N VAL A 62 11.46 -10.15 1.72
CA VAL A 62 12.63 -9.31 1.92
C VAL A 62 12.18 -7.95 2.44
N LEU A 63 12.02 -7.83 3.75
CA LEU A 63 11.57 -6.61 4.40
C LEU A 63 12.64 -5.52 4.31
N ILE A 64 12.20 -4.27 4.18
CA ILE A 64 13.07 -3.10 4.14
C ILE A 64 13.15 -2.52 5.56
N ASP A 65 14.37 -2.48 6.10
CA ASP A 65 14.61 -1.87 7.41
C ASP A 65 14.50 -0.34 7.31
N PRO A 66 13.59 0.30 8.08
CA PRO A 66 13.40 1.74 8.03
C PRO A 66 14.63 2.54 8.47
N ARG A 67 15.55 1.93 9.21
CA ARG A 67 16.82 2.56 9.61
C ARG A 67 17.80 2.71 8.45
N HIS A 68 17.68 1.83 7.46
CA HIS A 68 18.57 1.70 6.30
C HIS A 68 17.82 1.87 4.99
N SER A 69 16.74 2.64 4.98
CA SER A 69 15.95 2.98 3.80
C SER A 69 16.11 4.45 3.41
N CYS A 70 15.99 4.74 2.13
CA CYS A 70 15.97 6.11 1.63
C CYS A 70 14.69 6.81 2.08
N THR A 71 14.81 7.92 2.81
CA THR A 71 13.64 8.67 3.30
C THR A 71 12.83 9.32 2.18
N ARG A 72 13.41 9.55 0.99
CA ARG A 72 12.74 10.17 -0.16
C ARG A 72 11.97 9.20 -1.04
N CYS A 73 12.48 7.98 -1.25
CA CYS A 73 11.86 7.05 -2.19
C CYS A 73 11.60 5.65 -1.63
N GLY A 74 11.89 5.40 -0.35
CA GLY A 74 11.68 4.11 0.31
C GLY A 74 12.61 2.99 -0.16
N ALA A 75 13.62 3.28 -1.00
CA ALA A 75 14.55 2.26 -1.49
C ALA A 75 15.38 1.67 -0.35
N PRO A 76 15.71 0.35 -0.38
CA PRO A 76 16.59 -0.28 0.60
C PRO A 76 18.04 0.21 0.46
N PHE A 77 18.87 -0.06 1.45
CA PHE A 77 20.31 0.18 1.45
C PHE A 77 20.75 1.65 1.41
N GLY A 78 19.97 2.55 1.99
CA GLY A 78 20.36 3.95 2.20
C GLY A 78 20.42 4.30 3.68
N ASP A 79 21.44 5.07 4.12
CA ASP A 79 21.44 5.56 5.50
C ASP A 79 20.44 6.69 5.72
N LEU A 80 20.37 7.63 4.78
CA LEU A 80 19.34 8.69 4.71
C LEU A 80 18.79 8.81 3.31
N LEU A 81 19.66 8.77 2.31
CA LEU A 81 19.35 8.87 0.88
C LEU A 81 20.02 7.73 0.12
N CYS A 82 19.35 7.18 -0.86
CA CYS A 82 19.96 6.25 -1.81
C CYS A 82 20.81 7.01 -2.85
N THR A 83 21.61 6.28 -3.61
CA THR A 83 22.49 6.86 -4.64
C THR A 83 21.73 7.69 -5.65
N GLU A 84 20.52 7.27 -6.07
CA GLU A 84 19.69 8.02 -7.02
C GLU A 84 19.14 9.34 -6.43
N CYS A 85 18.80 9.36 -5.13
CA CYS A 85 18.26 10.55 -4.47
C CYS A 85 19.33 11.48 -3.90
N SER A 86 20.60 11.06 -3.84
CA SER A 86 21.72 11.81 -3.28
C SER A 86 22.49 12.62 -4.32
N VAL A 87 22.31 12.36 -5.62
CA VAL A 87 23.03 13.06 -6.69
C VAL A 87 22.52 14.49 -6.79
N GLU A 88 23.41 15.46 -6.55
CA GLU A 88 23.12 16.88 -6.72
C GLU A 88 22.72 17.16 -8.18
N GLY A 89 21.61 17.87 -8.35
CA GLY A 89 21.07 18.21 -9.67
C GLY A 89 20.14 17.13 -10.28
N THR A 90 19.98 15.98 -9.67
CA THR A 90 19.01 14.97 -10.06
C THR A 90 17.93 14.87 -8.98
N SER A 91 16.98 15.79 -8.99
CA SER A 91 15.82 15.69 -8.10
C SER A 91 14.90 14.59 -8.62
N SER A 92 14.68 13.55 -7.84
CA SER A 92 13.65 12.57 -8.18
C SER A 92 12.29 13.21 -7.93
N ALA A 93 11.33 12.98 -8.83
CA ALA A 93 9.96 13.50 -8.68
C ALA A 93 9.34 13.15 -7.32
N MET A 94 9.68 12.00 -6.75
CA MET A 94 9.26 11.60 -5.41
C MET A 94 9.87 12.47 -4.32
N ALA A 95 11.14 12.83 -4.47
CA ALA A 95 11.84 13.65 -3.49
C ALA A 95 11.30 15.09 -3.39
N GLU A 96 10.69 15.58 -4.47
CA GLU A 96 10.05 16.89 -4.50
C GLU A 96 8.61 16.85 -3.99
N ALA A 97 7.91 15.74 -4.25
CA ALA A 97 6.48 15.63 -3.98
C ALA A 97 6.16 15.10 -2.57
N LEU A 98 6.99 14.19 -2.03
CA LEU A 98 6.78 13.58 -0.71
C LEU A 98 7.69 14.21 0.34
N ASP A 99 7.18 14.34 1.56
CA ASP A 99 7.99 14.74 2.71
C ASP A 99 8.88 13.58 3.17
N ARG A 100 8.35 12.35 3.13
CA ARG A 100 9.10 11.10 3.34
C ARG A 100 8.36 9.94 2.69
N CYS A 101 9.08 8.84 2.47
CA CYS A 101 8.55 7.62 1.89
C CYS A 101 9.03 6.41 2.66
N LEU A 102 8.10 5.49 2.98
CA LEU A 102 8.33 4.23 3.63
C LEU A 102 7.83 3.10 2.74
N THR A 103 8.56 1.98 2.66
CA THR A 103 8.15 0.80 1.90
C THR A 103 8.36 -0.46 2.72
N CYS A 104 7.44 -1.43 2.59
CA CYS A 104 7.46 -2.62 3.44
C CYS A 104 8.54 -3.61 3.02
N ALA A 105 8.60 -3.94 1.73
CA ALA A 105 9.48 -4.99 1.24
C ALA A 105 10.03 -4.69 -0.16
N VAL A 106 11.11 -5.37 -0.50
CA VAL A 106 11.62 -5.41 -1.88
C VAL A 106 10.63 -6.19 -2.75
N TYR A 107 10.40 -5.71 -3.97
CA TYR A 107 9.55 -6.39 -4.96
C TYR A 107 10.24 -7.64 -5.51
N ALA A 108 10.45 -8.63 -4.63
CA ALA A 108 11.09 -9.91 -4.88
C ALA A 108 10.15 -11.06 -4.49
N HIS A 109 10.42 -12.28 -5.03
CA HIS A 109 9.59 -13.45 -4.68
C HIS A 109 9.48 -13.61 -3.15
N PRO A 110 8.27 -13.89 -2.60
CA PRO A 110 6.99 -14.24 -3.24
C PRO A 110 6.06 -13.04 -3.51
N LEU A 111 6.42 -11.83 -3.09
CA LEU A 111 5.54 -10.66 -3.07
C LEU A 111 4.92 -10.28 -4.44
N PRO A 112 5.66 -10.35 -5.58
CA PRO A 112 5.07 -10.09 -6.89
C PRO A 112 3.90 -11.01 -7.24
N ARG A 113 3.97 -12.30 -6.84
CA ARG A 113 2.88 -13.25 -7.09
C ARG A 113 1.67 -12.96 -6.21
N ILE A 114 1.89 -12.60 -4.96
CA ILE A 114 0.84 -12.21 -4.00
C ILE A 114 0.10 -10.97 -4.51
N ILE A 115 0.84 -9.92 -4.90
CA ILE A 115 0.25 -8.69 -5.44
C ILE A 115 -0.50 -8.97 -6.75
N LYS A 116 0.04 -9.80 -7.64
CA LYS A 116 -0.61 -10.18 -8.89
C LYS A 116 -1.89 -10.99 -8.64
N ALA A 117 -1.88 -11.94 -7.72
CA ALA A 117 -3.07 -12.69 -7.32
C ALA A 117 -4.17 -11.76 -6.83
N TYR A 118 -3.82 -10.76 -6.04
CA TYR A 118 -4.74 -9.74 -5.56
C TYR A 118 -5.30 -8.86 -6.69
N LYS A 119 -4.41 -8.26 -7.50
CA LYS A 119 -4.79 -7.26 -8.51
C LYS A 119 -5.46 -7.87 -9.74
N ASP A 120 -4.93 -8.98 -10.24
CA ASP A 120 -5.24 -9.49 -11.58
C ASP A 120 -6.07 -10.79 -11.52
N ALA A 121 -5.86 -11.65 -10.52
CA ALA A 121 -6.68 -12.84 -10.33
C ALA A 121 -7.89 -12.61 -9.42
N GLY A 122 -8.04 -11.41 -8.83
CA GLY A 122 -9.20 -11.02 -8.03
C GLY A 122 -9.28 -11.69 -6.66
N GLU A 123 -8.15 -12.15 -6.09
CA GLU A 123 -8.10 -12.75 -4.76
C GLU A 123 -8.21 -11.66 -3.68
N ARG A 124 -9.43 -11.13 -3.52
CA ARG A 124 -9.73 -9.99 -2.65
C ARG A 124 -9.45 -10.25 -1.17
N ARG A 125 -9.42 -11.51 -0.73
CA ARG A 125 -9.08 -11.90 0.65
C ARG A 125 -7.67 -11.51 1.05
N LEU A 126 -6.81 -11.13 0.08
CA LEU A 126 -5.44 -10.63 0.34
C LEU A 126 -5.39 -9.18 0.83
N ALA A 127 -6.45 -8.37 0.66
CA ALA A 127 -6.44 -6.96 1.07
C ALA A 127 -6.10 -6.77 2.56
N PRO A 128 -6.71 -7.50 3.52
CA PRO A 128 -6.35 -7.37 4.93
C PRO A 128 -4.88 -7.72 5.23
N TYR A 129 -4.30 -8.72 4.55
CA TYR A 129 -2.89 -9.09 4.74
C TYR A 129 -1.92 -8.02 4.25
N LEU A 130 -2.24 -7.40 3.10
CA LEU A 130 -1.44 -6.30 2.55
C LEU A 130 -1.57 -5.04 3.43
N ALA A 131 -2.76 -4.78 3.95
CA ALA A 131 -3.00 -3.70 4.91
C ALA A 131 -2.26 -3.93 6.23
N GLU A 132 -2.25 -5.15 6.76
CA GLU A 132 -1.52 -5.52 7.97
C GLU A 132 -0.01 -5.34 7.77
N LEU A 133 0.54 -5.71 6.60
CA LEU A 133 1.94 -5.49 6.26
C LEU A 133 2.31 -4.01 6.24
N LEU A 134 1.46 -3.14 5.65
CA LEU A 134 1.63 -1.68 5.67
C LEU A 134 1.60 -1.15 7.11
N TYR A 135 0.62 -1.56 7.90
CA TYR A 135 0.43 -1.09 9.26
C TYR A 135 1.57 -1.49 10.19
N ASP A 136 1.97 -2.76 10.16
CA ASP A 136 3.10 -3.25 10.97
C ASP A 136 4.41 -2.58 10.60
N THR A 137 4.62 -2.31 9.29
CA THR A 137 5.79 -1.57 8.82
C THR A 137 5.80 -0.15 9.37
N ALA A 138 4.68 0.56 9.33
CA ALA A 138 4.56 1.91 9.86
C ALA A 138 4.79 1.94 11.39
N LEU A 139 4.19 1.00 12.13
CA LEU A 139 4.42 0.86 13.58
C LEU A 139 5.88 0.56 13.91
N HIS A 140 6.49 -0.37 13.17
CA HIS A 140 7.89 -0.71 13.35
C HIS A 140 8.79 0.49 13.07
N ALA A 141 8.53 1.23 12.00
CA ALA A 141 9.31 2.41 11.62
C ALA A 141 9.25 3.52 12.68
N GLN A 142 8.08 3.74 13.31
CA GLN A 142 7.94 4.70 14.40
C GLN A 142 8.84 4.39 15.59
N VAL A 143 9.05 3.11 15.88
CA VAL A 143 9.90 2.65 17.01
C VAL A 143 11.37 2.54 16.61
N ALA A 144 11.66 1.97 15.44
CA ALA A 144 13.01 1.66 15.00
C ALA A 144 13.77 2.90 14.47
N ALA A 145 13.06 3.87 13.91
CA ALA A 145 13.64 5.10 13.36
C ALA A 145 12.74 6.32 13.69
N PRO A 146 12.59 6.65 15.01
CA PRO A 146 11.64 7.67 15.46
C PRO A 146 11.93 9.06 14.89
N ASP A 147 13.21 9.41 14.71
CA ASP A 147 13.62 10.70 14.14
C ASP A 147 13.14 10.88 12.69
N ARG A 148 12.95 9.78 11.97
CA ARG A 148 12.51 9.77 10.58
C ARG A 148 11.01 9.57 10.45
N TYR A 149 10.44 8.62 11.20
CA TYR A 149 9.08 8.12 11.01
C TYR A 149 8.21 8.19 12.26
N GLY A 150 8.67 8.81 13.36
CA GLY A 150 7.98 8.83 14.65
C GLY A 150 6.53 9.34 14.59
N SER A 151 6.21 10.18 13.60
CA SER A 151 4.86 10.73 13.42
C SER A 151 4.13 10.20 12.18
N VAL A 152 4.61 9.11 11.56
CA VAL A 152 4.02 8.65 10.27
C VAL A 152 2.55 8.23 10.38
N LEU A 153 2.14 7.66 11.52
CA LEU A 153 0.74 7.34 11.81
C LEU A 153 0.10 8.41 12.70
N SER A 154 0.75 8.71 13.84
CA SER A 154 0.19 9.61 14.86
C SER A 154 0.06 11.08 14.40
N GLY A 155 0.80 11.46 13.37
CA GLY A 155 0.74 12.79 12.78
C GLY A 155 -0.11 12.87 11.52
N ALA A 156 -0.67 11.78 11.04
CA ALA A 156 -1.53 11.78 9.86
C ALA A 156 -2.98 12.12 10.23
N ASP A 157 -3.56 13.11 9.58
CA ASP A 157 -4.96 13.49 9.73
C ASP A 157 -5.86 12.54 8.93
N ALA A 158 -5.39 12.06 7.77
CA ALA A 158 -6.11 11.09 6.95
C ALA A 158 -5.15 10.21 6.12
N VAL A 159 -5.67 9.03 5.75
CA VAL A 159 -5.09 8.13 4.75
C VAL A 159 -5.73 8.42 3.41
N VAL A 160 -4.90 8.59 2.39
CA VAL A 160 -5.31 8.69 0.98
C VAL A 160 -4.67 7.53 0.23
N PHE A 161 -5.31 6.99 -0.78
CA PHE A 161 -4.74 5.94 -1.61
C PHE A 161 -4.56 6.41 -3.06
N VAL A 162 -3.60 5.81 -3.75
CA VAL A 162 -3.43 6.04 -5.20
C VAL A 162 -4.51 5.25 -5.95
N PRO A 163 -5.49 5.93 -6.60
CA PRO A 163 -6.63 5.24 -7.20
C PRO A 163 -6.24 4.48 -8.47
N ALA A 164 -7.02 3.45 -8.79
CA ALA A 164 -6.94 2.79 -10.07
C ALA A 164 -7.46 3.73 -11.19
N THR A 165 -6.93 3.57 -12.42
CA THR A 165 -7.54 4.24 -13.57
C THR A 165 -8.93 3.66 -13.86
N ALA A 166 -9.83 4.43 -14.46
CA ALA A 166 -11.17 3.98 -14.86
C ALA A 166 -11.11 2.70 -15.72
N ALA A 167 -10.13 2.58 -16.62
CA ALA A 167 -9.92 1.37 -17.41
C ALA A 167 -9.51 0.16 -16.54
N ALA A 168 -8.65 0.36 -15.55
CA ALA A 168 -8.25 -0.70 -14.62
C ALA A 168 -9.42 -1.11 -13.71
N PHE A 169 -10.19 -0.15 -13.22
CA PHE A 169 -11.39 -0.39 -12.43
C PHE A 169 -12.42 -1.22 -13.23
N ARG A 170 -12.75 -0.81 -14.46
CA ARG A 170 -13.69 -1.56 -15.34
C ARG A 170 -13.22 -3.01 -15.58
N ARG A 171 -11.92 -3.22 -15.77
CA ARG A 171 -11.35 -4.56 -15.99
C ARG A 171 -11.41 -5.44 -14.74
N ARG A 172 -11.16 -4.87 -13.56
CA ARG A 172 -11.07 -5.61 -12.28
C ARG A 172 -12.40 -5.69 -11.55
N GLY A 173 -13.32 -4.73 -11.79
CA GLY A 173 -14.57 -4.60 -11.07
C GLY A 173 -14.43 -4.03 -9.65
N PHE A 174 -13.23 -3.55 -9.27
CA PHE A 174 -12.98 -2.90 -7.96
C PHE A 174 -11.71 -2.05 -8.01
N ASP A 175 -11.61 -1.08 -7.10
CA ASP A 175 -10.34 -0.43 -6.81
C ASP A 175 -9.56 -1.26 -5.77
N HIS A 176 -8.40 -1.75 -6.20
CA HIS A 176 -7.57 -2.61 -5.36
C HIS A 176 -6.96 -1.84 -4.18
N MET A 177 -6.65 -0.55 -4.34
CA MET A 177 -6.09 0.24 -3.26
C MET A 177 -7.12 0.68 -2.24
N GLU A 178 -8.37 0.92 -2.67
CA GLU A 178 -9.46 1.26 -1.75
C GLU A 178 -9.67 0.15 -0.69
N ALA A 179 -9.71 -1.12 -1.10
CA ALA A 179 -9.91 -2.23 -0.17
C ALA A 179 -8.74 -2.38 0.83
N ILE A 180 -7.50 -2.18 0.38
CA ILE A 180 -6.32 -2.15 1.26
C ILE A 180 -6.41 -0.95 2.21
N ALA A 181 -6.75 0.25 1.70
CA ALA A 181 -6.83 1.47 2.48
C ALA A 181 -7.88 1.37 3.60
N ARG A 182 -9.06 0.83 3.30
CA ARG A 182 -10.12 0.59 4.31
C ARG A 182 -9.61 -0.33 5.42
N SER A 183 -9.04 -1.48 5.06
CA SER A 183 -8.47 -2.41 6.05
C SER A 183 -7.33 -1.78 6.86
N PHE A 184 -6.50 -0.94 6.25
CA PHE A 184 -5.44 -0.20 6.93
C PHE A 184 -6.01 0.82 7.93
N CYS A 185 -7.05 1.55 7.55
CA CYS A 185 -7.74 2.51 8.41
C CYS A 185 -8.41 1.82 9.60
N ASP A 186 -9.02 0.64 9.40
CA ASP A 186 -9.58 -0.17 10.48
C ASP A 186 -8.52 -0.60 11.51
N LEU A 187 -7.28 -0.87 11.05
CA LEU A 187 -6.15 -1.23 11.92
C LEU A 187 -5.53 0.00 12.62
N SER A 188 -5.36 1.08 11.90
CA SER A 188 -4.62 2.26 12.39
C SER A 188 -5.50 3.24 13.19
N GLY A 189 -6.82 3.22 12.96
CA GLY A 189 -7.74 4.22 13.48
C GLY A 189 -7.66 5.58 12.77
N VAL A 190 -6.81 5.73 11.74
CA VAL A 190 -6.73 6.95 10.93
C VAL A 190 -7.87 6.96 9.92
N SER A 191 -8.51 8.11 9.73
CA SER A 191 -9.64 8.25 8.80
C SER A 191 -9.23 8.03 7.34
N LEU A 192 -10.06 7.35 6.56
CA LEU A 192 -9.90 7.25 5.11
C LEU A 192 -10.49 8.48 4.44
N LEU A 193 -9.71 9.08 3.53
CA LEU A 193 -10.16 10.18 2.67
C LEU A 193 -9.98 9.76 1.19
N ASP A 194 -11.08 9.59 0.47
CA ASP A 194 -11.07 9.29 -0.96
C ASP A 194 -10.91 10.59 -1.77
N ALA A 195 -9.68 11.13 -1.71
CA ALA A 195 -9.39 12.49 -2.18
C ALA A 195 -8.93 12.56 -3.64
N LEU A 196 -8.60 11.44 -4.25
CA LEU A 196 -7.98 11.43 -5.58
C LEU A 196 -8.81 10.68 -6.62
N VAL A 197 -8.95 11.27 -7.79
CA VAL A 197 -9.43 10.60 -9.00
C VAL A 197 -8.31 10.51 -10.02
N LYS A 198 -8.13 9.35 -10.65
CA LYS A 198 -7.09 9.12 -11.66
C LYS A 198 -7.68 8.94 -13.05
N TYR A 199 -7.30 9.81 -13.96
CA TYR A 199 -7.67 9.74 -15.36
C TYR A 199 -6.67 8.90 -16.15
N GLY A 200 -7.17 8.05 -17.06
CA GLY A 200 -6.34 7.26 -17.99
C GLY A 200 -6.07 8.04 -19.27
N HIS A 201 -5.00 7.70 -20.00
CA HIS A 201 -4.70 8.30 -21.32
C HIS A 201 -5.84 8.15 -22.35
N GLY A 202 -6.80 7.24 -22.14
CA GLY A 202 -7.97 7.03 -23.00
C GLY A 202 -9.16 7.93 -22.70
N ASP A 203 -9.27 8.45 -21.48
CA ASP A 203 -10.42 9.22 -21.02
C ASP A 203 -10.38 10.69 -21.53
N GLN A 204 -9.27 11.11 -22.12
CA GLN A 204 -9.08 12.47 -22.69
C GLN A 204 -9.94 12.77 -23.93
N ARG A 205 -10.59 11.77 -24.52
CA ARG A 205 -11.40 11.96 -25.74
C ARG A 205 -12.76 12.59 -25.48
N GLU A 206 -13.24 12.57 -24.26
CA GLU A 206 -14.56 13.10 -23.87
C GLU A 206 -14.49 14.53 -23.28
N LEU A 207 -13.29 15.06 -23.06
CA LEU A 207 -13.08 16.38 -22.47
C LEU A 207 -13.03 17.48 -23.53
N GLY A 208 -13.61 18.64 -23.21
CA GLY A 208 -13.57 19.87 -24.01
C GLY A 208 -12.15 20.44 -24.19
N ARG A 209 -12.01 21.43 -25.12
CA ARG A 209 -10.69 22.01 -25.45
C ARG A 209 -10.00 22.72 -24.24
N ASP A 210 -10.76 23.32 -23.36
CA ASP A 210 -10.25 24.06 -22.21
C ASP A 210 -9.92 23.12 -21.05
N GLU A 211 -10.73 22.08 -20.82
CA GLU A 211 -10.46 21.00 -19.88
C GLU A 211 -9.21 20.20 -20.25
N ARG A 212 -8.90 20.01 -21.56
CA ARG A 212 -7.65 19.35 -22.01
C ARG A 212 -6.39 20.14 -21.66
N ARG A 213 -6.48 21.46 -21.53
CA ARG A 213 -5.33 22.30 -21.12
C ARG A 213 -5.06 22.25 -19.62
N GLU A 214 -6.10 22.13 -18.81
CA GLU A 214 -5.98 21.95 -17.37
C GLU A 214 -5.56 20.52 -17.00
N HIS A 215 -6.16 19.50 -17.65
CA HIS A 215 -5.82 18.09 -17.46
C HIS A 215 -4.45 17.65 -18.01
N ALA A 216 -3.81 18.43 -18.89
CA ALA A 216 -2.42 18.19 -19.31
C ALA A 216 -1.40 18.33 -18.16
N ARG A 217 -1.82 18.78 -16.99
CA ARG A 217 -0.96 18.98 -15.81
C ARG A 217 -0.90 17.80 -14.83
N GLY A 218 -1.76 16.80 -14.90
CA GLY A 218 -1.69 15.64 -14.01
C GLY A 218 -2.68 14.53 -14.34
N MET A 219 -2.28 13.28 -14.11
CA MET A 219 -3.16 12.13 -14.22
C MET A 219 -4.10 11.99 -13.01
N ASN A 220 -3.95 12.82 -11.98
CA ASN A 220 -4.75 12.82 -10.77
C ASN A 220 -5.43 14.17 -10.56
N GLU A 221 -6.61 14.17 -9.98
CA GLU A 221 -7.36 15.34 -9.55
C GLU A 221 -7.77 15.14 -8.09
N THR A 222 -7.64 16.20 -7.28
CA THR A 222 -8.11 16.20 -5.89
C THR A 222 -9.57 16.64 -5.86
N VAL A 223 -10.44 15.78 -5.32
CA VAL A 223 -11.90 15.99 -5.26
C VAL A 223 -12.42 16.34 -3.87
N GLU A 224 -11.58 16.28 -2.86
CA GLU A 224 -11.89 16.60 -1.46
C GLU A 224 -11.05 17.77 -0.94
N ASP A 225 -11.48 18.42 0.12
CA ASP A 225 -10.70 19.50 0.76
C ASP A 225 -9.57 18.92 1.62
N VAL A 226 -8.35 19.08 1.18
CA VAL A 226 -7.13 18.59 1.85
C VAL A 226 -6.27 19.72 2.45
N ARG A 227 -6.75 20.96 2.43
CA ARG A 227 -5.98 22.14 2.87
C ARG A 227 -5.57 22.03 4.33
N GLY A 228 -4.28 22.17 4.56
CA GLY A 228 -3.67 22.10 5.88
C GLY A 228 -3.55 20.68 6.45
N CYS A 229 -4.06 19.66 5.77
CA CYS A 229 -4.00 18.27 6.24
C CYS A 229 -2.60 17.66 6.05
N ARG A 230 -2.21 16.82 6.98
CA ARG A 230 -1.06 15.91 6.87
C ARG A 230 -1.58 14.55 6.43
N LEU A 231 -1.21 14.14 5.23
CA LEU A 231 -1.77 12.96 4.58
C LEU A 231 -0.77 11.81 4.53
N LEU A 232 -1.26 10.59 4.75
CA LEU A 232 -0.54 9.36 4.48
C LEU A 232 -1.06 8.76 3.17
N LEU A 233 -0.26 8.91 2.10
CA LEU A 233 -0.58 8.39 0.77
C LEU A 233 -0.08 6.95 0.64
N ILE A 234 -0.99 6.01 0.39
CA ILE A 234 -0.65 4.59 0.27
C ILE A 234 -0.74 4.08 -1.18
N ASP A 235 0.17 3.17 -1.55
CA ASP A 235 0.20 2.49 -2.85
C ASP A 235 0.67 1.04 -2.68
N ASP A 236 0.49 0.21 -3.70
CA ASP A 236 0.95 -1.18 -3.65
C ASP A 236 2.41 -1.36 -4.07
N VAL A 237 2.83 -0.79 -5.20
CA VAL A 237 4.19 -0.97 -5.72
C VAL A 237 4.79 0.33 -6.25
N ILE A 238 5.88 0.73 -5.67
CA ILE A 238 6.71 1.80 -6.21
C ILE A 238 7.74 1.19 -7.16
N THR A 239 7.60 1.47 -8.45
CA THR A 239 8.60 1.17 -9.49
C THR A 239 9.54 2.35 -9.68
N THR A 240 9.26 3.26 -10.59
CA THR A 240 9.96 4.53 -10.77
C THR A 240 9.52 5.60 -9.76
N GLY A 241 8.41 5.38 -9.08
CA GLY A 241 7.78 6.35 -8.18
C GLY A 241 6.94 7.43 -8.86
N ALA A 242 6.86 7.43 -10.19
CA ALA A 242 6.15 8.47 -10.93
C ALA A 242 4.68 8.62 -10.54
N THR A 243 3.99 7.49 -10.31
CA THR A 243 2.58 7.48 -9.90
C THR A 243 2.38 8.10 -8.51
N MET A 244 3.18 7.65 -7.55
CA MET A 244 3.15 8.17 -6.17
C MET A 244 3.51 9.65 -6.14
N ALA A 245 4.54 10.07 -6.88
CA ALA A 245 4.97 11.46 -6.99
C ALA A 245 3.88 12.36 -7.59
N ALA A 246 3.24 11.91 -8.67
CA ALA A 246 2.14 12.66 -9.31
C ALA A 246 0.94 12.85 -8.38
N ALA A 247 0.56 11.80 -7.64
CA ALA A 247 -0.51 11.85 -6.66
C ALA A 247 -0.17 12.80 -5.50
N ALA A 248 1.05 12.70 -4.95
CA ALA A 248 1.51 13.56 -3.86
C ALA A 248 1.62 15.04 -4.28
N ALA A 249 2.14 15.31 -5.47
CA ALA A 249 2.24 16.66 -6.02
C ALA A 249 0.85 17.30 -6.19
N GLU A 250 -0.15 16.53 -6.62
CA GLU A 250 -1.52 16.99 -6.73
C GLU A 250 -2.13 17.33 -5.38
N LEU A 251 -1.96 16.47 -4.36
CA LEU A 251 -2.41 16.74 -3.00
C LEU A 251 -1.76 18.01 -2.41
N LYS A 252 -0.45 18.19 -2.63
CA LYS A 252 0.24 19.41 -2.21
C LYS A 252 -0.25 20.65 -2.97
N ARG A 253 -0.51 20.53 -4.29
CA ARG A 253 -1.11 21.61 -5.08
C ARG A 253 -2.50 22.00 -4.57
N ALA A 254 -3.28 21.03 -4.09
CA ALA A 254 -4.58 21.26 -3.45
C ALA A 254 -4.48 21.83 -2.02
N GLY A 255 -3.27 21.98 -1.49
CA GLY A 255 -3.02 22.67 -0.22
C GLY A 255 -2.73 21.76 0.98
N ALA A 256 -2.45 20.46 0.77
CA ALA A 256 -2.00 19.58 1.86
C ALA A 256 -0.73 20.12 2.51
N ALA A 257 -0.69 20.13 3.84
CA ALA A 257 0.46 20.64 4.61
C ALA A 257 1.66 19.68 4.52
N ALA A 258 1.40 18.37 4.50
CA ALA A 258 2.41 17.35 4.32
C ALA A 258 1.82 16.11 3.63
N VAL A 259 2.65 15.38 2.87
CA VAL A 259 2.29 14.11 2.24
C VAL A 259 3.40 13.11 2.49
N ASP A 260 3.16 12.12 3.35
CA ASP A 260 4.02 10.98 3.57
C ASP A 260 3.59 9.82 2.67
N GLY A 261 4.53 9.11 2.05
CA GLY A 261 4.25 7.93 1.22
C GLY A 261 4.47 6.63 1.98
N LEU A 262 3.59 5.64 1.76
CA LEU A 262 3.75 4.28 2.27
C LEU A 262 3.33 3.27 1.21
N ALA A 263 4.19 2.30 0.88
CA ALA A 263 3.86 1.29 -0.12
C ALA A 263 4.24 -0.14 0.32
N VAL A 264 3.50 -1.12 -0.24
CA VAL A 264 3.72 -2.54 0.07
C VAL A 264 5.07 -3.01 -0.46
N ALA A 265 5.46 -2.56 -1.65
CA ALA A 265 6.68 -3.02 -2.29
C ALA A 265 7.46 -1.93 -3.03
N ARG A 266 8.78 -2.10 -3.07
CA ARG A 266 9.72 -1.27 -3.85
C ARG A 266 10.48 -2.13 -4.85
N VAL A 267 10.40 -1.77 -6.11
CA VAL A 267 11.30 -2.31 -7.14
C VAL A 267 12.65 -1.60 -7.01
N TRP A 268 13.69 -2.40 -6.84
CA TRP A 268 15.04 -1.90 -6.62
C TRP A 268 16.07 -2.77 -7.35
#